data_62094a87d46ee8d1229f66830125213a
#
_entry.id   62094a87d46ee8d1229f66830125213a
#
_cell.length_a   1.000
_cell.length_b   1.000
_cell.length_c   1.000
_cell.angle_alpha   90.00
_cell.angle_beta   90.00
_cell.angle_gamma   90.00
#
_symmetry.space_group_name_H-M   'P 1'
#
loop_
_entity.id
_entity.type
_entity.pdbx_description
1 polymer ?
#
loop_
_entity_poly.entity_id
_entity_poly.type
_entity_poly.pdbx_seq_one_letter_code
_entity_poly.pdbx_strand_id
1 'polypeptide(L)'
;GEGEGPDGNAGEGAEVKDQARAKSGKALKAGAKTTYNAKKIAKPMAALSTTTGVVMPHHTSPDIAPTFNNVSSLIDRVTTIPLVGGETYSRPYVKSYGDGAGSTAEGADYNTSEPEFGYAEIAREKITAYAEEPEEMQKLTDADYDGVIEDSITRAIRRYASRQILVGDGTSGKFKGIFYNPASESDDIIDRNTDITTITAVADDTLDEIIYSYGGDEEVEDVAVLILSKKDLKKFAKLRDKQGRKVYTIVNHGNTGTIDEVPYIINSACAEIGGTKDAYCMAYGPLSNYEVAVFSDIETAKSTDYKFKSGQICYKGCVFMGGNVVARNGFIRVKNPAA
;
A
#
# COMPACT_ATOMS: atom_id res chain seq x y z
N GLY A 1 -92.39 -10.51 -5.24
CA GLY A 1 -91.53 -9.84 -4.28
C GLY A 1 -90.12 -9.66 -4.84
N GLU A 2 -89.86 -8.45 -5.11
CA GLU A 2 -88.65 -7.87 -5.67
C GLU A 2 -87.46 -8.05 -4.69
N GLY A 3 -86.27 -8.35 -5.23
CA GLY A 3 -85.00 -8.42 -4.53
C GLY A 3 -84.00 -7.53 -5.25
N GLU A 4 -83.79 -6.35 -4.73
CA GLU A 4 -82.73 -5.45 -5.13
C GLU A 4 -81.34 -6.04 -4.82
N GLY A 5 -80.47 -6.09 -5.82
CA GLY A 5 -79.05 -6.36 -5.68
C GLY A 5 -78.27 -5.08 -5.39
N PRO A 6 -77.15 -5.15 -4.66
CA PRO A 6 -76.31 -3.99 -4.40
C PRO A 6 -75.23 -3.86 -5.46
N ASP A 7 -75.53 -3.14 -6.53
CA ASP A 7 -74.51 -2.57 -7.44
C ASP A 7 -74.26 -1.12 -7.05
N GLY A 8 -73.07 -0.85 -6.49
CA GLY A 8 -72.72 0.52 -6.24
C GLY A 8 -71.48 0.84 -5.42
N ASN A 9 -70.37 0.06 -5.52
CA ASN A 9 -69.13 0.52 -4.86
C ASN A 9 -67.82 0.05 -5.47
N ALA A 10 -67.80 -0.47 -6.69
CA ALA A 10 -66.58 -0.89 -7.35
C ALA A 10 -65.89 0.25 -8.15
N GLY A 11 -66.64 1.26 -8.54
CA GLY A 11 -66.10 2.37 -9.37
C GLY A 11 -65.31 3.41 -8.58
N GLU A 12 -65.80 3.82 -7.42
CA GLU A 12 -65.10 4.89 -6.63
C GLU A 12 -63.75 4.45 -6.06
N GLY A 13 -63.61 3.17 -5.69
CA GLY A 13 -62.36 2.63 -5.17
C GLY A 13 -61.25 2.50 -6.22
N ALA A 14 -61.60 2.35 -7.51
CA ALA A 14 -60.67 2.27 -8.61
C ALA A 14 -60.17 3.64 -9.03
N GLU A 15 -61.08 4.63 -9.14
CA GLU A 15 -60.72 6.04 -9.46
C GLU A 15 -59.84 6.68 -8.39
N VAL A 16 -60.12 6.46 -7.10
CA VAL A 16 -59.27 6.96 -6.00
C VAL A 16 -57.87 6.33 -6.03
N LYS A 17 -57.77 5.07 -6.41
CA LYS A 17 -56.46 4.39 -6.54
C LYS A 17 -55.67 4.92 -7.74
N ASP A 18 -56.32 5.21 -8.84
CA ASP A 18 -55.64 5.73 -10.05
C ASP A 18 -55.27 7.21 -9.87
N GLN A 19 -56.08 8.01 -9.17
CA GLN A 19 -55.68 9.38 -8.78
C GLN A 19 -54.52 9.40 -7.79
N ALA A 20 -54.45 8.46 -6.85
CA ALA A 20 -53.32 8.34 -5.91
C ALA A 20 -52.04 7.93 -6.63
N ARG A 21 -52.11 7.02 -7.62
CA ARG A 21 -50.97 6.61 -8.47
C ARG A 21 -50.50 7.76 -9.36
N ALA A 22 -51.42 8.53 -9.97
CA ALA A 22 -51.08 9.68 -10.78
C ALA A 22 -50.42 10.81 -9.97
N LYS A 23 -50.87 11.04 -8.72
CA LYS A 23 -50.27 12.00 -7.79
C LYS A 23 -48.84 11.56 -7.35
N SER A 24 -48.63 10.27 -7.07
CA SER A 24 -47.31 9.77 -6.71
C SER A 24 -46.34 9.80 -7.88
N GLY A 25 -46.78 9.52 -9.11
CA GLY A 25 -45.97 9.63 -10.32
C GLY A 25 -45.59 11.09 -10.64
N LYS A 26 -46.47 12.06 -10.39
CA LYS A 26 -46.14 13.50 -10.52
C LYS A 26 -45.17 13.97 -9.44
N ALA A 27 -45.29 13.45 -8.21
CA ALA A 27 -44.39 13.77 -7.10
C ALA A 27 -42.96 13.23 -7.35
N LEU A 28 -42.84 12.02 -7.89
CA LEU A 28 -41.54 11.42 -8.29
C LEU A 28 -40.88 12.23 -9.41
N LYS A 29 -41.62 12.68 -10.42
CA LYS A 29 -41.08 13.56 -11.47
C LYS A 29 -40.63 14.94 -10.95
N ALA A 30 -41.16 15.38 -9.83
CA ALA A 30 -40.79 16.63 -9.15
C ALA A 30 -39.66 16.44 -8.11
N GLY A 31 -39.00 15.27 -8.07
CA GLY A 31 -37.90 15.00 -7.14
C GLY A 31 -38.29 14.69 -5.70
N ALA A 32 -39.57 14.50 -5.42
CA ALA A 32 -40.03 14.14 -4.08
C ALA A 32 -39.82 12.65 -3.78
N LYS A 33 -39.22 12.33 -2.62
CA LYS A 33 -39.04 10.94 -2.17
C LYS A 33 -40.37 10.34 -1.73
N THR A 34 -40.85 9.31 -2.41
CA THR A 34 -42.01 8.52 -2.00
C THR A 34 -41.54 7.14 -1.52
N THR A 35 -41.83 6.82 -0.27
CA THR A 35 -41.53 5.49 0.32
C THR A 35 -42.68 4.54 0.11
N TYR A 36 -42.44 3.41 -0.48
CA TYR A 36 -43.38 2.29 -0.62
C TYR A 36 -43.11 1.21 0.41
N ASN A 37 -44.15 0.67 1.02
CA ASN A 37 -44.02 -0.43 1.97
C ASN A 37 -43.60 -1.70 1.23
N ALA A 38 -42.42 -2.27 1.58
CA ALA A 38 -41.84 -3.46 0.96
C ALA A 38 -42.79 -4.70 0.96
N LYS A 39 -43.72 -4.79 1.91
CA LYS A 39 -44.73 -5.85 1.95
C LYS A 39 -45.72 -5.82 0.79
N LYS A 40 -45.86 -4.68 0.08
CA LYS A 40 -46.70 -4.58 -1.14
C LYS A 40 -45.99 -5.11 -2.40
N ILE A 41 -44.69 -5.31 -2.37
CA ILE A 41 -43.89 -5.83 -3.49
C ILE A 41 -44.02 -7.36 -3.59
N ALA A 42 -44.46 -8.04 -2.51
CA ALA A 42 -44.59 -9.48 -2.44
C ALA A 42 -45.83 -10.07 -3.13
N LYS A 43 -46.72 -9.24 -3.68
CA LYS A 43 -47.78 -9.75 -4.58
C LYS A 43 -47.21 -9.79 -6.00
N PRO A 44 -47.27 -10.94 -6.71
CA PRO A 44 -46.83 -10.99 -8.09
C PRO A 44 -47.70 -10.01 -8.89
N MET A 45 -47.16 -8.86 -9.18
CA MET A 45 -47.67 -8.03 -10.27
C MET A 45 -47.43 -8.83 -11.54
N ALA A 46 -48.49 -9.01 -12.34
CA ALA A 46 -48.33 -9.58 -13.66
C ALA A 46 -47.11 -8.99 -14.33
N ALA A 47 -46.22 -9.83 -14.82
CA ALA A 47 -44.97 -9.41 -15.40
C ALA A 47 -45.25 -8.32 -16.44
N LEU A 48 -44.83 -7.09 -16.17
CA LEU A 48 -44.80 -6.05 -17.21
C LEU A 48 -43.81 -6.55 -18.26
N SER A 49 -44.35 -7.00 -19.40
CA SER A 49 -43.54 -7.38 -20.54
C SER A 49 -42.76 -6.16 -20.98
N THR A 50 -41.45 -6.26 -21.07
CA THR A 50 -40.51 -5.23 -21.55
C THR A 50 -40.67 -4.90 -23.03
N THR A 51 -41.72 -5.40 -23.73
CA THR A 51 -41.84 -5.38 -25.16
C THR A 51 -42.44 -4.10 -25.75
N THR A 52 -42.90 -3.13 -24.95
CA THR A 52 -43.47 -1.90 -25.49
C THR A 52 -43.18 -0.70 -24.61
N GLY A 53 -42.14 0.06 -24.93
CA GLY A 53 -42.04 1.49 -24.60
C GLY A 53 -41.90 1.89 -23.13
N VAL A 54 -41.72 0.94 -22.20
CA VAL A 54 -41.44 1.27 -20.80
C VAL A 54 -39.94 1.50 -20.65
N VAL A 55 -39.55 2.75 -20.57
CA VAL A 55 -38.18 3.13 -20.20
C VAL A 55 -37.98 2.75 -18.73
N MET A 56 -37.27 1.65 -18.48
CA MET A 56 -36.80 1.32 -17.13
C MET A 56 -35.73 2.33 -16.75
N PRO A 57 -35.87 3.11 -15.66
CA PRO A 57 -34.79 3.95 -15.20
C PRO A 57 -33.59 3.10 -14.80
N HIS A 58 -32.49 3.34 -15.43
CA HIS A 58 -31.21 2.72 -15.04
C HIS A 58 -30.71 3.47 -13.80
N HIS A 59 -30.67 2.79 -12.65
CA HIS A 59 -30.11 3.34 -11.44
C HIS A 59 -28.63 3.03 -11.39
N THR A 60 -27.81 4.08 -11.41
CA THR A 60 -26.37 3.99 -11.19
C THR A 60 -26.06 4.44 -9.75
N SER A 61 -25.23 3.73 -9.04
CA SER A 61 -24.75 4.19 -7.74
C SER A 61 -23.89 5.44 -7.94
N PRO A 62 -24.06 6.50 -7.12
CA PRO A 62 -23.13 7.61 -7.13
C PRO A 62 -21.76 7.22 -6.54
N ASP A 63 -21.71 6.12 -5.76
CA ASP A 63 -20.49 5.65 -5.14
C ASP A 63 -19.70 4.78 -6.10
N ILE A 64 -18.42 5.12 -6.28
CA ILE A 64 -17.48 4.35 -7.10
C ILE A 64 -16.72 3.40 -6.19
N ALA A 65 -16.92 2.10 -6.38
CA ALA A 65 -16.22 1.10 -5.58
C ALA A 65 -14.70 1.12 -5.87
N PRO A 66 -13.84 1.23 -4.83
CA PRO A 66 -12.40 1.21 -5.02
C PRO A 66 -11.91 -0.16 -5.50
N THR A 67 -10.75 -0.20 -6.13
CA THR A 67 -10.10 -1.47 -6.47
C THR A 67 -9.74 -2.26 -5.21
N PHE A 68 -9.82 -3.59 -5.29
CA PHE A 68 -9.48 -4.50 -4.18
C PHE A 68 -7.99 -4.52 -3.81
N ASN A 69 -7.11 -4.00 -4.68
CA ASN A 69 -5.68 -3.98 -4.44
C ASN A 69 -5.28 -2.81 -3.53
N ASN A 70 -4.62 -3.13 -2.43
CA ASN A 70 -4.03 -2.14 -1.54
C ASN A 70 -2.55 -1.93 -1.85
N VAL A 71 -2.06 -0.72 -1.55
CA VAL A 71 -0.63 -0.41 -1.54
C VAL A 71 0.03 -1.17 -0.39
N SER A 72 1.30 -1.59 -0.57
CA SER A 72 2.06 -2.20 0.52
C SER A 72 2.07 -1.31 1.77
N SER A 73 1.87 -1.92 2.93
CA SER A 73 1.87 -1.23 4.23
C SER A 73 3.28 -0.86 4.72
N LEU A 74 4.32 -1.08 3.93
CA LEU A 74 5.70 -0.79 4.31
C LEU A 74 5.89 0.69 4.65
N ILE A 75 5.35 1.59 3.84
CA ILE A 75 5.45 3.04 4.06
C ILE A 75 4.79 3.50 5.37
N ASP A 76 3.78 2.78 5.86
CA ASP A 76 3.06 3.13 7.09
C ASP A 76 3.77 2.62 8.36
N ARG A 77 4.78 1.76 8.20
CA ARG A 77 5.48 1.09 9.31
C ARG A 77 6.91 1.55 9.50
N VAL A 78 7.50 2.21 8.50
CA VAL A 78 8.81 2.85 8.63
C VAL A 78 8.68 4.15 9.42
N THR A 79 9.76 4.58 10.04
CA THR A 79 9.79 5.85 10.78
C THR A 79 9.65 7.02 9.82
N THR A 80 8.65 7.87 10.04
CA THR A 80 8.41 9.06 9.22
C THR A 80 8.71 10.32 10.01
N ILE A 81 9.53 11.20 9.45
CA ILE A 81 9.91 12.47 10.06
C ILE A 81 9.32 13.61 9.22
N PRO A 82 8.32 14.35 9.74
CA PRO A 82 7.80 15.52 9.07
C PRO A 82 8.77 16.70 9.23
N LEU A 83 9.14 17.32 8.11
CA LEU A 83 10.01 18.49 8.06
C LEU A 83 9.28 19.64 7.36
N VAL A 84 9.64 20.88 7.70
CA VAL A 84 9.08 22.06 7.04
C VAL A 84 10.13 22.62 6.10
N GLY A 85 10.08 22.18 4.83
CA GLY A 85 11.04 22.61 3.81
C GLY A 85 12.42 21.94 3.98
N GLY A 86 13.43 22.49 3.32
CA GLY A 86 14.78 21.96 3.32
C GLY A 86 15.10 21.13 2.08
N GLU A 87 16.38 20.82 1.90
CA GLU A 87 16.86 20.00 0.78
C GLU A 87 17.40 18.65 1.21
N THR A 88 18.00 18.61 2.41
CA THR A 88 18.60 17.41 2.98
C THR A 88 18.32 17.33 4.47
N TYR A 89 18.27 16.11 4.97
CA TYR A 89 18.20 15.79 6.39
C TYR A 89 19.32 14.80 6.70
N SER A 90 20.15 15.10 7.68
CA SER A 90 21.29 14.26 8.07
C SER A 90 21.06 13.68 9.46
N ARG A 91 21.11 12.36 9.56
CA ARG A 91 21.00 11.63 10.82
C ARG A 91 22.35 11.02 11.20
N PRO A 92 22.95 11.37 12.36
CA PRO A 92 24.15 10.68 12.83
C PRO A 92 23.80 9.25 13.28
N TYR A 93 24.67 8.31 12.98
CA TYR A 93 24.61 6.93 13.45
C TYR A 93 25.97 6.47 13.95
N VAL A 94 25.98 5.44 14.80
CA VAL A 94 27.20 4.83 15.29
C VAL A 94 27.65 3.76 14.30
N LYS A 95 28.88 3.87 13.79
CA LYS A 95 29.49 2.85 12.93
C LYS A 95 30.01 1.68 13.71
N SER A 96 30.64 1.96 14.86
CA SER A 96 31.20 0.97 15.75
C SER A 96 31.18 1.51 17.19
N TYR A 97 30.72 0.71 18.11
CA TYR A 97 30.94 0.97 19.53
C TYR A 97 32.36 0.58 19.88
N GLY A 98 33.01 1.41 20.70
CA GLY A 98 34.35 1.08 21.13
C GLY A 98 34.37 -0.20 21.98
N ASP A 99 35.22 -1.13 21.62
CA ASP A 99 35.47 -2.39 22.35
C ASP A 99 36.70 -2.26 23.25
N GLY A 100 36.66 -1.30 24.20
CA GLY A 100 37.78 -1.01 25.09
C GLY A 100 37.62 -1.58 26.51
N ALA A 101 36.58 -2.38 26.74
CA ALA A 101 36.42 -3.01 28.07
C ALA A 101 37.38 -4.20 28.21
N GLY A 102 38.20 -4.14 29.24
CA GLY A 102 39.14 -5.21 29.52
C GLY A 102 39.72 -5.12 30.95
N SER A 103 40.24 -6.21 31.45
CA SER A 103 40.92 -6.24 32.75
C SER A 103 42.27 -5.52 32.67
N THR A 104 42.50 -4.53 33.51
CA THR A 104 43.74 -3.78 33.58
C THR A 104 44.47 -4.11 34.89
N ALA A 105 45.78 -4.39 34.81
CA ALA A 105 46.59 -4.64 35.96
C ALA A 105 46.81 -3.35 36.79
N GLU A 106 47.05 -3.48 38.07
CA GLU A 106 47.32 -2.35 38.96
C GLU A 106 48.53 -1.53 38.45
N GLY A 107 48.31 -0.23 38.20
CA GLY A 107 49.34 0.68 37.70
C GLY A 107 49.57 0.69 36.20
N ALA A 108 48.77 -0.06 35.41
CA ALA A 108 48.78 -0.04 33.94
C ALA A 108 47.75 0.98 33.39
N ASP A 109 47.97 1.44 32.19
CA ASP A 109 47.05 2.33 31.45
C ASP A 109 45.73 1.61 31.18
N TYR A 110 44.62 2.33 31.27
CA TYR A 110 43.30 1.79 30.91
C TYR A 110 43.21 1.51 29.42
N ASN A 111 42.48 0.45 29.06
CA ASN A 111 42.13 0.17 27.67
C ASN A 111 41.30 1.31 27.12
N THR A 112 41.70 1.88 25.99
CA THR A 112 41.00 2.96 25.31
C THR A 112 40.43 2.45 24.00
N SER A 113 39.19 2.81 23.77
CA SER A 113 38.55 2.62 22.46
C SER A 113 37.60 3.76 22.20
N GLU A 114 37.62 4.28 21.00
CA GLU A 114 36.79 5.41 20.60
C GLU A 114 35.66 4.90 19.70
N PRO A 115 34.39 5.32 19.95
CA PRO A 115 33.30 4.99 19.04
C PRO A 115 33.45 5.75 17.73
N GLU A 116 33.15 5.09 16.61
CA GLU A 116 33.11 5.70 15.30
C GLU A 116 31.71 6.10 14.92
N PHE A 117 31.55 7.30 14.33
CA PHE A 117 30.28 7.85 13.91
C PHE A 117 30.23 8.04 12.39
N GLY A 118 29.03 7.93 11.84
CA GLY A 118 28.71 8.27 10.46
C GLY A 118 27.46 9.11 10.37
N TYR A 119 27.15 9.61 9.17
CA TYR A 119 25.94 10.37 8.88
C TYR A 119 25.15 9.72 7.76
N ALA A 120 23.89 9.42 8.02
CA ALA A 120 22.94 9.02 7.01
C ALA A 120 22.29 10.27 6.44
N GLU A 121 22.55 10.57 5.18
CA GLU A 121 21.98 11.73 4.50
C GLU A 121 20.73 11.30 3.72
N ILE A 122 19.61 11.99 3.95
CA ILE A 122 18.35 11.84 3.25
C ILE A 122 18.14 13.06 2.37
N ALA A 123 18.28 12.89 1.07
CA ALA A 123 18.07 13.95 0.09
C ALA A 123 16.59 14.01 -0.33
N ARG A 124 16.14 15.20 -0.69
CA ARG A 124 14.78 15.48 -1.14
C ARG A 124 14.55 14.99 -2.57
N GLU A 125 13.64 14.05 -2.76
CA GLU A 125 13.11 13.65 -4.08
C GLU A 125 11.77 14.32 -4.33
N LYS A 126 11.55 14.85 -5.53
CA LYS A 126 10.25 15.34 -5.98
C LYS A 126 9.47 14.20 -6.65
N ILE A 127 8.45 13.73 -5.98
CA ILE A 127 7.53 12.70 -6.53
C ILE A 127 6.33 13.43 -7.11
N THR A 128 5.98 13.11 -8.35
CA THR A 128 4.86 13.75 -9.07
C THR A 128 3.95 12.71 -9.66
N ALA A 129 2.66 13.01 -9.67
CA ALA A 129 1.64 12.24 -10.38
C ALA A 129 0.78 13.20 -11.20
N TYR A 130 0.32 12.76 -12.37
CA TYR A 130 -0.47 13.55 -13.28
C TYR A 130 -1.59 12.70 -13.86
N ALA A 131 -2.80 13.26 -13.93
CA ALA A 131 -3.97 12.61 -14.49
C ALA A 131 -4.76 13.58 -15.38
N GLU A 132 -5.45 13.07 -16.37
CA GLU A 132 -6.31 13.83 -17.27
C GLU A 132 -7.68 13.19 -17.34
N GLU A 133 -8.72 13.99 -17.39
CA GLU A 133 -10.10 13.56 -17.51
C GLU A 133 -10.86 14.40 -18.52
N PRO A 134 -11.71 13.79 -19.39
CA PRO A 134 -12.61 14.53 -20.26
C PRO A 134 -13.64 15.34 -19.45
N GLU A 135 -13.89 16.58 -19.87
CA GLU A 135 -14.86 17.48 -19.22
C GLU A 135 -16.29 16.91 -19.23
N GLU A 136 -16.62 16.07 -20.22
CA GLU A 136 -17.92 15.42 -20.33
C GLU A 136 -18.22 14.49 -19.15
N MET A 137 -17.21 13.86 -18.56
CA MET A 137 -17.39 12.95 -17.42
C MET A 137 -17.96 13.70 -16.20
N GLN A 138 -17.52 14.92 -15.95
CA GLN A 138 -18.02 15.73 -14.85
C GLN A 138 -19.44 16.30 -15.10
N LYS A 139 -19.78 16.55 -16.37
CA LYS A 139 -21.07 17.14 -16.73
C LYS A 139 -22.21 16.12 -16.86
N LEU A 140 -21.90 14.87 -17.15
CA LEU A 140 -22.90 13.85 -17.50
C LEU A 140 -23.28 12.91 -16.35
N THR A 141 -22.52 12.88 -15.26
CA THR A 141 -22.74 11.93 -14.17
C THR A 141 -22.72 12.62 -12.80
N ASP A 142 -23.56 12.13 -11.88
CA ASP A 142 -23.60 12.58 -10.48
C ASP A 142 -22.52 11.90 -9.60
N ALA A 143 -21.62 11.09 -10.18
CA ALA A 143 -20.57 10.40 -9.46
C ALA A 143 -19.38 11.33 -9.18
N ASP A 144 -18.79 11.21 -7.98
CA ASP A 144 -17.61 12.00 -7.58
C ASP A 144 -16.33 11.47 -8.22
N TYR A 145 -16.08 11.88 -9.46
CA TYR A 145 -14.85 11.54 -10.17
C TYR A 145 -13.64 12.31 -9.66
N ASP A 146 -13.82 13.55 -9.21
CA ASP A 146 -12.73 14.38 -8.68
C ASP A 146 -12.08 13.69 -7.47
N GLY A 147 -12.88 13.23 -6.51
CA GLY A 147 -12.39 12.50 -5.34
C GLY A 147 -11.65 11.19 -5.70
N VAL A 148 -12.15 10.45 -6.69
CA VAL A 148 -11.47 9.22 -7.15
C VAL A 148 -10.13 9.52 -7.81
N ILE A 149 -10.00 10.62 -8.56
CA ILE A 149 -8.74 11.02 -9.20
C ILE A 149 -7.73 11.46 -8.15
N GLU A 150 -8.14 12.27 -7.17
CA GLU A 150 -7.27 12.67 -6.05
C GLU A 150 -6.77 11.45 -5.25
N ASP A 151 -7.66 10.51 -4.94
CA ASP A 151 -7.29 9.23 -4.34
C ASP A 151 -6.32 8.44 -5.21
N SER A 152 -6.52 8.40 -6.52
CA SER A 152 -5.66 7.72 -7.47
C SER A 152 -4.24 8.33 -7.48
N ILE A 153 -4.14 9.64 -7.46
CA ILE A 153 -2.87 10.39 -7.38
C ILE A 153 -2.14 10.04 -6.07
N THR A 154 -2.85 10.12 -4.95
CA THR A 154 -2.30 9.80 -3.63
C THR A 154 -1.82 8.34 -3.56
N ARG A 155 -2.61 7.41 -4.07
CA ARG A 155 -2.22 5.98 -4.15
C ARG A 155 -1.00 5.76 -5.05
N ALA A 156 -0.90 6.48 -6.16
CA ALA A 156 0.26 6.39 -7.06
C ALA A 156 1.55 6.86 -6.36
N ILE A 157 1.49 7.99 -5.65
CA ILE A 157 2.59 8.53 -4.86
C ILE A 157 3.00 7.54 -3.76
N ARG A 158 2.04 7.01 -2.98
CA ARG A 158 2.30 6.02 -1.92
C ARG A 158 2.92 4.74 -2.47
N ARG A 159 2.44 4.26 -3.63
CA ARG A 159 2.99 3.06 -4.30
C ARG A 159 4.44 3.28 -4.73
N TYR A 160 4.72 4.44 -5.31
CA TYR A 160 6.06 4.81 -5.71
C TYR A 160 6.99 4.88 -4.49
N ALA A 161 6.62 5.64 -3.45
CA ALA A 161 7.41 5.77 -2.23
C ALA A 161 7.65 4.42 -1.55
N SER A 162 6.61 3.58 -1.39
CA SER A 162 6.75 2.23 -0.82
C SER A 162 7.70 1.33 -1.62
N ARG A 163 7.77 1.51 -2.94
CA ARG A 163 8.74 0.82 -3.78
C ARG A 163 10.16 1.37 -3.60
N GLN A 164 10.30 2.70 -3.53
CA GLN A 164 11.61 3.35 -3.39
C GLN A 164 12.28 3.05 -2.05
N ILE A 165 11.53 2.79 -0.98
CA ILE A 165 12.07 2.32 0.31
C ILE A 165 12.94 1.07 0.13
N LEU A 166 12.63 0.21 -0.83
CA LEU A 166 13.41 -1.01 -1.11
C LEU A 166 14.44 -0.80 -2.21
N VAL A 167 14.03 -0.29 -3.37
CA VAL A 167 14.84 -0.27 -4.59
C VAL A 167 15.38 1.11 -4.98
N GLY A 168 15.25 2.11 -4.10
CA GLY A 168 15.83 3.44 -4.35
C GLY A 168 17.33 3.33 -4.67
N ASP A 169 17.76 3.96 -5.77
CA ASP A 169 19.13 3.85 -6.31
C ASP A 169 20.13 4.83 -5.71
N GLY A 170 19.68 5.69 -4.79
CA GLY A 170 20.52 6.68 -4.10
C GLY A 170 21.18 7.71 -5.00
N THR A 171 20.79 7.82 -6.27
CA THR A 171 21.29 8.89 -7.15
C THR A 171 20.88 10.25 -6.60
N SER A 172 21.59 11.31 -7.00
CA SER A 172 21.40 12.65 -6.45
C SER A 172 19.92 13.05 -6.40
N GLY A 173 19.43 13.36 -5.18
CA GLY A 173 18.05 13.76 -4.95
C GLY A 173 17.03 12.64 -5.01
N LYS A 174 17.42 11.36 -4.82
CA LYS A 174 16.50 10.22 -4.77
C LYS A 174 16.63 9.42 -3.48
N PHE A 175 15.63 8.58 -3.21
CA PHE A 175 15.65 7.62 -2.12
C PHE A 175 16.88 6.70 -2.19
N LYS A 176 17.47 6.43 -1.04
CA LYS A 176 18.37 5.30 -0.84
C LYS A 176 17.55 4.14 -0.26
N GLY A 177 17.32 3.13 -1.06
CA GLY A 177 16.52 1.96 -0.65
C GLY A 177 17.32 1.00 0.22
N ILE A 178 16.63 0.06 0.88
CA ILE A 178 17.27 -1.02 1.65
C ILE A 178 18.19 -1.86 0.76
N PHE A 179 17.85 -2.03 -0.53
CA PHE A 179 18.64 -2.77 -1.52
C PHE A 179 19.71 -1.92 -2.22
N TYR A 180 19.91 -0.67 -1.77
CA TYR A 180 20.92 0.21 -2.33
C TYR A 180 22.32 -0.30 -2.04
N ASN A 181 23.16 -0.34 -3.09
CA ASN A 181 24.56 -0.65 -3.01
C ASN A 181 25.36 0.41 -3.75
N PRO A 182 26.11 1.26 -3.07
CA PRO A 182 27.03 2.19 -3.74
C PRO A 182 28.16 1.41 -4.42
N ALA A 183 28.79 2.04 -5.40
CA ALA A 183 29.94 1.47 -6.09
C ALA A 183 31.18 1.32 -5.18
N SER A 184 31.27 2.13 -4.13
CA SER A 184 32.35 2.15 -3.14
C SER A 184 31.95 1.32 -1.91
N GLU A 185 32.77 0.34 -1.55
CA GLU A 185 32.51 -0.57 -0.43
C GLU A 185 32.68 0.07 0.96
N SER A 186 33.38 1.21 1.03
CA SER A 186 33.81 1.81 2.30
C SER A 186 32.75 2.66 3.02
N ASP A 187 31.69 3.08 2.32
CA ASP A 187 30.69 4.01 2.86
C ASP A 187 29.29 3.40 3.01
N ASP A 188 29.16 2.09 2.86
CA ASP A 188 27.87 1.39 2.96
C ASP A 188 27.38 1.35 4.40
N ILE A 189 26.18 1.86 4.62
CA ILE A 189 25.44 1.71 5.88
C ILE A 189 25.08 0.22 6.11
N ILE A 190 24.83 -0.53 5.02
CA ILE A 190 24.64 -1.98 5.06
C ILE A 190 25.84 -2.63 4.37
N ASP A 191 26.58 -3.46 5.10
CA ASP A 191 27.71 -4.19 4.55
C ASP A 191 27.20 -5.29 3.59
N ARG A 192 27.65 -5.25 2.32
CA ARG A 192 27.30 -6.24 1.31
C ARG A 192 27.83 -7.64 1.63
N ASN A 193 28.89 -7.74 2.44
CA ASN A 193 29.43 -9.04 2.83
C ASN A 193 28.50 -9.80 3.79
N THR A 194 27.54 -9.11 4.41
CA THR A 194 26.49 -9.73 5.23
C THR A 194 25.29 -10.22 4.41
N ASP A 195 25.21 -9.91 3.11
CA ASP A 195 24.13 -10.37 2.25
C ASP A 195 24.13 -11.89 2.12
N ILE A 196 22.95 -12.51 2.28
CA ILE A 196 22.76 -13.94 2.09
C ILE A 196 22.62 -14.22 0.61
N THR A 197 23.58 -14.97 0.04
CA THR A 197 23.59 -15.35 -1.39
C THR A 197 23.48 -16.84 -1.61
N THR A 198 23.43 -17.63 -0.54
CA THR A 198 23.40 -19.10 -0.55
C THR A 198 22.01 -19.66 -0.86
N ILE A 199 20.96 -18.90 -0.57
CA ILE A 199 19.58 -19.33 -0.74
C ILE A 199 19.18 -19.25 -2.22
N THR A 200 19.11 -20.39 -2.89
CA THR A 200 18.67 -20.51 -4.29
C THR A 200 17.20 -20.86 -4.44
N ALA A 201 16.63 -21.49 -3.43
CA ALA A 201 15.21 -21.89 -3.36
C ALA A 201 14.78 -21.91 -1.90
N VAL A 202 13.47 -21.76 -1.67
CA VAL A 202 12.92 -21.89 -0.30
C VAL A 202 12.99 -23.33 0.15
N ALA A 203 13.71 -23.59 1.23
CA ALA A 203 13.87 -24.85 1.92
C ALA A 203 13.29 -24.79 3.34
N ASP A 204 13.40 -25.85 4.09
CA ASP A 204 12.90 -25.98 5.47
C ASP A 204 13.72 -25.19 6.50
N ASP A 205 14.93 -24.83 6.19
CA ASP A 205 15.88 -24.03 6.98
C ASP A 205 16.01 -22.57 6.55
N THR A 206 15.34 -22.18 5.45
CA THR A 206 15.51 -20.85 4.84
C THR A 206 15.16 -19.71 5.80
N LEU A 207 14.10 -19.87 6.60
CA LEU A 207 13.69 -18.83 7.55
C LEU A 207 14.69 -18.71 8.68
N ASP A 208 15.18 -19.82 9.20
CA ASP A 208 16.18 -19.87 10.26
C ASP A 208 17.51 -19.26 9.80
N GLU A 209 17.95 -19.56 8.56
CA GLU A 209 19.14 -18.94 7.98
C GLU A 209 19.02 -17.42 7.91
N ILE A 210 17.85 -16.88 7.55
CA ILE A 210 17.62 -15.44 7.49
C ILE A 210 17.65 -14.82 8.88
N ILE A 211 16.94 -15.40 9.85
CA ILE A 211 16.79 -14.84 11.20
C ILE A 211 18.13 -14.87 11.92
N TYR A 212 18.78 -16.03 11.97
CA TYR A 212 20.00 -16.20 12.76
C TYR A 212 21.27 -15.65 12.08
N SER A 213 21.19 -15.20 10.84
CA SER A 213 22.28 -14.44 10.21
C SER A 213 22.21 -12.94 10.53
N TYR A 214 21.10 -12.46 11.11
CA TYR A 214 20.93 -11.07 11.49
C TYR A 214 21.45 -10.84 12.92
N GLY A 215 22.09 -9.70 13.18
CA GLY A 215 22.53 -9.27 14.51
C GLY A 215 23.96 -9.69 14.89
N GLY A 216 24.56 -10.65 14.22
CA GLY A 216 25.89 -11.17 14.59
C GLY A 216 25.85 -12.18 15.75
N ASP A 217 27.02 -12.44 16.37
CA ASP A 217 27.16 -13.50 17.37
C ASP A 217 26.71 -13.07 18.77
N GLU A 218 26.81 -11.77 19.11
CA GLU A 218 26.59 -11.24 20.46
C GLU A 218 25.39 -10.27 20.56
N GLU A 219 25.03 -9.66 19.43
CA GLU A 219 23.91 -8.73 19.38
C GLU A 219 22.59 -9.50 19.22
N VAL A 220 21.57 -8.96 19.91
CA VAL A 220 20.19 -9.46 19.83
C VAL A 220 19.34 -8.40 19.18
N GLU A 221 18.64 -8.80 18.10
CA GLU A 221 17.72 -7.88 17.45
C GLU A 221 16.47 -7.63 18.29
N ASP A 222 15.93 -6.43 18.14
CA ASP A 222 14.58 -6.09 18.58
C ASP A 222 13.58 -6.55 17.49
N VAL A 223 12.34 -6.13 17.56
CA VAL A 223 11.26 -6.56 16.64
C VAL A 223 11.62 -6.35 15.18
N ALA A 224 12.09 -7.42 14.53
CA ALA A 224 12.43 -7.42 13.10
C ALA A 224 11.25 -7.93 12.25
N VAL A 225 11.20 -7.50 11.01
CA VAL A 225 10.14 -7.83 10.05
C VAL A 225 10.74 -8.32 8.75
N LEU A 226 10.20 -9.42 8.22
CA LEU A 226 10.59 -9.96 6.92
C LEU A 226 9.84 -9.27 5.79
N ILE A 227 10.55 -8.67 4.83
CA ILE A 227 9.97 -8.06 3.64
C ILE A 227 10.22 -9.00 2.47
N LEU A 228 9.14 -9.45 1.82
CA LEU A 228 9.23 -10.42 0.74
C LEU A 228 8.16 -10.20 -0.34
N SER A 229 8.33 -10.89 -1.47
CA SER A 229 7.34 -10.89 -2.54
C SER A 229 6.18 -11.85 -2.25
N LYS A 230 5.00 -11.59 -2.81
CA LYS A 230 3.85 -12.52 -2.74
C LYS A 230 4.17 -13.88 -3.39
N LYS A 231 5.09 -13.91 -4.37
CA LYS A 231 5.51 -15.13 -5.03
C LYS A 231 6.33 -16.02 -4.11
N ASP A 232 7.24 -15.42 -3.34
CA ASP A 232 8.04 -16.16 -2.38
C ASP A 232 7.21 -16.62 -1.18
N LEU A 233 6.28 -15.78 -0.69
CA LEU A 233 5.30 -16.22 0.32
C LEU A 233 4.53 -17.46 -0.14
N LYS A 234 4.17 -17.56 -1.42
CA LYS A 234 3.54 -18.75 -1.99
C LYS A 234 4.47 -19.97 -1.96
N LYS A 235 5.80 -19.79 -2.12
CA LYS A 235 6.78 -20.87 -2.03
C LYS A 235 6.87 -21.40 -0.60
N PHE A 236 6.97 -20.51 0.40
CA PHE A 236 6.88 -20.90 1.82
C PHE A 236 5.59 -21.68 2.12
N ALA A 237 4.43 -21.17 1.67
CA ALA A 237 3.14 -21.81 1.91
C ALA A 237 2.99 -23.19 1.25
N LYS A 238 3.72 -23.45 0.17
CA LYS A 238 3.67 -24.72 -0.58
C LYS A 238 4.67 -25.75 -0.10
N LEU A 239 5.65 -25.36 0.70
CA LEU A 239 6.67 -26.27 1.18
C LEU A 239 6.03 -27.38 2.05
N ARG A 240 6.43 -28.62 1.79
CA ARG A 240 5.93 -29.81 2.50
C ARG A 240 7.12 -30.65 2.94
N ASP A 241 6.99 -31.26 4.10
CA ASP A 241 7.90 -32.29 4.57
C ASP A 241 7.73 -33.60 3.77
N LYS A 242 8.57 -34.58 4.07
CA LYS A 242 8.51 -35.92 3.44
C LYS A 242 7.19 -36.67 3.73
N GLN A 243 6.44 -36.24 4.74
CA GLN A 243 5.14 -36.78 5.15
C GLN A 243 3.96 -36.01 4.57
N GLY A 244 4.21 -34.95 3.76
CA GLY A 244 3.20 -34.10 3.13
C GLY A 244 2.60 -33.03 4.05
N ARG A 245 3.15 -32.81 5.25
CA ARG A 245 2.74 -31.76 6.17
C ARG A 245 3.33 -30.42 5.75
N LYS A 246 2.67 -29.33 6.12
CA LYS A 246 3.25 -27.98 5.94
C LYS A 246 4.48 -27.84 6.85
N VAL A 247 5.57 -27.35 6.30
CA VAL A 247 6.77 -27.00 7.07
C VAL A 247 6.52 -25.71 7.85
N TYR A 248 6.07 -24.67 7.16
CA TYR A 248 5.83 -23.36 7.76
C TYR A 248 4.34 -23.12 8.09
N THR A 249 4.08 -22.55 9.26
CA THR A 249 2.76 -22.07 9.68
C THR A 249 2.60 -20.62 9.29
N ILE A 250 1.72 -20.34 8.33
CA ILE A 250 1.52 -18.98 7.82
C ILE A 250 0.14 -18.49 8.22
N VAL A 251 0.10 -17.36 8.92
CA VAL A 251 -1.11 -16.59 9.22
C VAL A 251 -1.10 -15.34 8.36
N ASN A 252 -2.12 -15.17 7.51
CA ASN A 252 -2.17 -14.08 6.54
C ASN A 252 -3.28 -13.08 6.92
N HIS A 253 -2.91 -11.80 7.02
CA HIS A 253 -3.79 -10.67 7.27
C HIS A 253 -3.78 -9.66 6.09
N GLY A 254 -3.75 -10.15 4.86
CA GLY A 254 -3.70 -9.33 3.65
C GLY A 254 -2.27 -9.00 3.24
N ASN A 255 -1.84 -7.75 3.41
CA ASN A 255 -0.46 -7.34 3.06
C ASN A 255 0.58 -7.72 4.12
N THR A 256 0.13 -8.17 5.26
CA THR A 256 0.97 -8.54 6.42
C THR A 256 0.53 -9.89 6.97
N GLY A 257 1.32 -10.46 7.84
CA GLY A 257 1.03 -11.68 8.55
C GLY A 257 2.25 -12.20 9.28
N THR A 258 2.26 -13.48 9.63
CA THR A 258 3.40 -14.14 10.26
C THR A 258 3.72 -15.46 9.55
N ILE A 259 5.02 -15.80 9.51
CA ILE A 259 5.55 -17.10 9.12
C ILE A 259 6.27 -17.63 10.35
N ASP A 260 5.77 -18.70 10.98
CA ASP A 260 6.28 -19.25 12.24
C ASP A 260 6.59 -18.15 13.28
N GLU A 261 5.56 -17.29 13.53
CA GLU A 261 5.60 -16.13 14.44
C GLU A 261 6.42 -14.92 13.95
N VAL A 262 7.27 -15.07 12.92
CA VAL A 262 8.02 -13.95 12.34
C VAL A 262 7.08 -13.06 11.51
N PRO A 263 6.93 -11.78 11.85
CA PRO A 263 6.07 -10.88 11.10
C PRO A 263 6.63 -10.62 9.69
N TYR A 264 5.74 -10.57 8.70
CA TYR A 264 6.15 -10.23 7.34
C TYR A 264 5.30 -9.11 6.73
N ILE A 265 5.87 -8.44 5.73
CA ILE A 265 5.20 -7.48 4.86
C ILE A 265 5.43 -7.86 3.41
N ILE A 266 4.34 -7.86 2.62
CA ILE A 266 4.42 -8.11 1.19
C ILE A 266 4.76 -6.82 0.46
N ASN A 267 5.83 -6.85 -0.37
CA ASN A 267 6.14 -5.77 -1.29
C ASN A 267 6.53 -6.33 -2.66
N SER A 268 5.92 -5.79 -3.71
CA SER A 268 6.14 -6.22 -5.09
C SER A 268 7.48 -5.79 -5.68
N ALA A 269 8.25 -4.95 -4.98
CA ALA A 269 9.59 -4.54 -5.39
C ALA A 269 10.65 -5.62 -5.14
N CYS A 270 10.38 -6.57 -4.23
CA CYS A 270 11.24 -7.73 -4.00
C CYS A 270 11.23 -8.66 -5.22
N ALA A 271 12.40 -9.04 -5.69
CA ALA A 271 12.55 -10.05 -6.74
C ALA A 271 12.09 -11.43 -6.23
N GLU A 272 11.86 -12.35 -7.15
CA GLU A 272 11.56 -13.74 -6.80
C GLU A 272 12.84 -14.51 -6.53
N ILE A 273 12.89 -15.30 -5.44
CA ILE A 273 14.00 -16.19 -5.13
C ILE A 273 14.18 -17.22 -6.26
N GLY A 274 15.42 -17.44 -6.70
CA GLY A 274 15.71 -18.26 -7.88
C GLY A 274 15.30 -17.64 -9.22
N GLY A 275 14.90 -16.35 -9.21
CA GLY A 275 14.57 -15.59 -10.42
C GLY A 275 15.77 -14.88 -11.04
N THR A 276 15.68 -13.54 -11.17
CA THR A 276 16.75 -12.73 -11.76
C THR A 276 18.02 -12.83 -10.92
N LYS A 277 19.15 -13.15 -11.55
CA LYS A 277 20.47 -13.21 -10.91
C LYS A 277 20.86 -11.84 -10.34
N ASP A 278 21.61 -11.84 -9.25
CA ASP A 278 22.03 -10.64 -8.53
C ASP A 278 20.92 -9.72 -8.01
N ALA A 279 19.66 -10.12 -8.13
CA ALA A 279 18.54 -9.33 -7.63
C ALA A 279 18.23 -9.65 -6.16
N TYR A 280 17.89 -8.64 -5.40
CA TYR A 280 17.45 -8.78 -4.01
C TYR A 280 16.03 -9.30 -3.92
N CYS A 281 15.83 -10.36 -3.11
CA CYS A 281 14.56 -11.06 -2.96
C CYS A 281 13.85 -10.70 -1.68
N MET A 282 14.58 -10.58 -0.58
CA MET A 282 14.04 -10.37 0.75
C MET A 282 14.94 -9.42 1.55
N ALA A 283 14.37 -8.79 2.57
CA ALA A 283 15.09 -8.05 3.59
C ALA A 283 14.48 -8.39 4.95
N TYR A 284 15.31 -8.51 5.97
CA TYR A 284 14.89 -8.77 7.34
C TYR A 284 15.57 -7.77 8.27
N GLY A 285 14.80 -7.14 9.15
CA GLY A 285 15.30 -6.18 10.12
C GLY A 285 14.20 -5.30 10.71
N PRO A 286 14.49 -4.55 11.78
CA PRO A 286 13.57 -3.58 12.37
C PRO A 286 13.27 -2.44 11.41
N LEU A 287 11.99 -2.15 11.19
CA LEU A 287 11.59 -1.08 10.28
C LEU A 287 11.94 0.32 10.80
N SER A 288 12.20 0.45 12.11
CA SER A 288 12.74 1.67 12.73
C SER A 288 14.11 2.08 12.21
N ASN A 289 14.87 1.14 11.62
CA ASN A 289 16.18 1.38 11.03
C ASN A 289 16.11 2.07 9.66
N TYR A 290 14.91 2.31 9.14
CA TYR A 290 14.68 3.07 7.92
C TYR A 290 13.85 4.32 8.22
N GLU A 291 14.33 5.48 7.81
CA GLU A 291 13.64 6.74 7.99
C GLU A 291 13.22 7.36 6.66
N VAL A 292 11.98 7.86 6.65
CA VAL A 292 11.43 8.65 5.54
C VAL A 292 11.27 10.09 6.02
N ALA A 293 12.00 11.02 5.43
CA ALA A 293 11.84 12.44 5.66
C ALA A 293 10.80 13.01 4.68
N VAL A 294 9.76 13.64 5.20
CA VAL A 294 8.72 14.31 4.41
C VAL A 294 8.94 15.82 4.49
N PHE A 295 9.36 16.42 3.39
CA PHE A 295 9.72 17.83 3.33
C PHE A 295 8.55 18.74 2.96
N SER A 296 7.45 18.20 2.43
CA SER A 296 6.22 18.93 2.13
C SER A 296 5.01 18.01 2.23
N ASP A 297 3.84 18.61 2.44
CA ASP A 297 2.57 17.91 2.28
C ASP A 297 2.33 17.53 0.81
N ILE A 298 1.39 16.62 0.57
CA ILE A 298 0.93 16.29 -0.78
C ILE A 298 0.09 17.45 -1.29
N GLU A 299 0.58 18.13 -2.31
CA GLU A 299 -0.13 19.20 -2.98
C GLU A 299 -0.84 18.65 -4.22
N THR A 300 -2.15 18.79 -4.29
CA THR A 300 -2.96 18.50 -5.47
C THR A 300 -3.45 19.79 -6.09
N ALA A 301 -3.45 19.90 -7.41
CA ALA A 301 -3.97 21.05 -8.13
C ALA A 301 -4.70 20.60 -9.40
N LYS A 302 -5.86 21.24 -9.64
CA LYS A 302 -6.70 21.04 -10.82
C LYS A 302 -6.55 22.24 -11.76
N SER A 303 -6.49 21.99 -13.06
CA SER A 303 -6.47 23.03 -14.08
C SER A 303 -7.41 22.67 -15.21
N THR A 304 -8.28 23.60 -15.59
CA THR A 304 -9.19 23.53 -16.72
C THR A 304 -8.64 24.19 -17.97
N ASP A 305 -7.60 25.01 -17.83
CA ASP A 305 -7.11 25.90 -18.90
C ASP A 305 -6.01 25.26 -19.75
N TYR A 306 -5.20 24.34 -19.18
CA TYR A 306 -4.03 23.80 -19.86
C TYR A 306 -4.35 23.06 -21.14
N LYS A 307 -5.47 22.29 -21.16
CA LYS A 307 -5.95 21.56 -22.34
C LYS A 307 -7.35 21.99 -22.79
N PHE A 308 -7.62 23.27 -22.72
CA PHE A 308 -8.90 23.87 -23.08
C PHE A 308 -9.37 23.45 -24.50
N LYS A 309 -8.47 23.42 -25.48
CA LYS A 309 -8.77 23.02 -26.85
C LYS A 309 -9.25 21.57 -26.99
N SER A 310 -8.81 20.67 -26.12
CA SER A 310 -9.18 19.25 -26.14
C SER A 310 -10.29 18.90 -25.14
N GLY A 311 -10.82 19.87 -24.39
CA GLY A 311 -11.88 19.65 -23.39
C GLY A 311 -11.45 18.69 -22.30
N GLN A 312 -10.18 18.77 -21.83
CA GLN A 312 -9.65 17.92 -20.78
C GLN A 312 -9.30 18.73 -19.54
N ILE A 313 -9.69 18.21 -18.40
CA ILE A 313 -9.31 18.71 -17.09
C ILE A 313 -8.06 17.98 -16.63
N CYS A 314 -7.07 18.74 -16.16
CA CYS A 314 -5.77 18.21 -15.76
C CYS A 314 -5.61 18.28 -14.25
N TYR A 315 -5.15 17.19 -13.66
CA TYR A 315 -4.83 17.08 -12.24
C TYR A 315 -3.34 16.80 -12.08
N LYS A 316 -2.71 17.46 -11.16
CA LYS A 316 -1.33 17.20 -10.77
C LYS A 316 -1.24 17.02 -9.27
N GLY A 317 -0.44 16.08 -8.84
CA GLY A 317 -0.03 15.93 -7.45
C GLY A 317 1.48 15.98 -7.35
N CYS A 318 2.00 16.59 -6.31
CA CYS A 318 3.43 16.54 -6.00
C CYS A 318 3.64 16.47 -4.49
N VAL A 319 4.76 15.85 -4.11
CA VAL A 319 5.25 15.77 -2.74
C VAL A 319 6.77 15.73 -2.78
N PHE A 320 7.39 16.30 -1.76
CA PHE A 320 8.83 16.20 -1.56
C PHE A 320 9.10 15.28 -0.37
N MET A 321 9.76 14.17 -0.63
CA MET A 321 10.16 13.22 0.41
C MET A 321 11.45 12.50 0.02
N GLY A 322 12.11 11.91 1.00
CA GLY A 322 13.31 11.12 0.78
C GLY A 322 13.39 10.01 1.82
N GLY A 323 14.27 9.05 1.63
CA GLY A 323 14.45 7.97 2.60
C GLY A 323 15.84 7.37 2.55
N ASN A 324 16.30 6.88 3.69
CA ASN A 324 17.57 6.17 3.83
C ASN A 324 17.53 5.23 5.04
N VAL A 325 18.40 4.26 5.04
CA VAL A 325 18.74 3.46 6.23
C VAL A 325 19.54 4.35 7.19
N VAL A 326 19.19 4.32 8.46
CA VAL A 326 19.80 5.18 9.50
C VAL A 326 20.59 4.42 10.56
N ALA A 327 20.54 3.10 10.54
CA ALA A 327 21.32 2.24 11.40
C ALA A 327 22.28 1.38 10.58
N ARG A 328 23.55 1.28 11.00
CA ARG A 328 24.53 0.42 10.35
C ARG A 328 24.11 -1.05 10.48
N ASN A 329 24.17 -1.78 9.34
CA ASN A 329 23.73 -3.17 9.23
C ASN A 329 22.31 -3.41 9.79
N GLY A 330 21.46 -2.37 9.73
CA GLY A 330 20.09 -2.42 10.25
C GLY A 330 19.14 -3.38 9.53
N PHE A 331 19.58 -3.97 8.42
CA PHE A 331 18.86 -4.99 7.67
C PHE A 331 19.83 -6.04 7.16
N ILE A 332 19.42 -7.31 7.18
CA ILE A 332 20.04 -8.34 6.38
C ILE A 332 19.24 -8.52 5.09
N ARG A 333 19.93 -8.79 3.98
CA ARG A 333 19.32 -8.89 2.66
C ARG A 333 19.61 -10.24 2.04
N VAL A 334 18.59 -10.81 1.39
CA VAL A 334 18.73 -12.05 0.61
C VAL A 334 18.83 -11.67 -0.86
N LYS A 335 19.92 -12.12 -1.49
CA LYS A 335 20.24 -11.85 -2.87
C LYS A 335 20.27 -13.14 -3.67
N ASN A 336 19.74 -13.15 -4.87
CA ASN A 336 19.89 -14.27 -5.77
C ASN A 336 21.37 -14.46 -6.14
N PRO A 337 21.87 -15.70 -6.25
CA PRO A 337 23.26 -15.95 -6.62
C PRO A 337 23.64 -15.24 -7.93
N ALA A 338 24.88 -14.82 -8.01
CA ALA A 338 25.51 -14.41 -9.26
C ALA A 338 25.62 -15.60 -10.23
N ALA A 339 26.02 -15.34 -11.45
CA ALA A 339 26.15 -16.39 -12.48
C ALA A 339 27.34 -17.29 -12.20
#